data_6e97399eb960cc1baeddbf00b0961afd
#
_entry.id   6e97399eb960cc1baeddbf00b0961afd
#
_cell.length_a   1.000
_cell.length_b   1.000
_cell.length_c   1.000
_cell.angle_alpha   90.00
_cell.angle_beta   90.00
_cell.angle_gamma   90.00
#
_symmetry.space_group_name_H-M   'P 1'
#
loop_
_entity.id
_entity.type
_entity.pdbx_description
1 polymer ?
#
loop_
_entity_poly.entity_id
_entity_poly.type
_entity_poly.pdbx_seq_one_letter_code
_entity_poly.pdbx_strand_id
1 'polypeptide(L)'
;YKNWQVWALDLKGNELVPRWKFDTADHSSKWLGMCSHCFRVADLDGDGRDEILYGSAAIDDNGSELWCSGNGHGDILHVGKFIKDRSGLQIVASFEESKDYEGQEEYSEEAARKTGLVISHAYDLMNRLLQK
;
A
#
# COMPACT_ATOMS: atom_id res chain seq x y z
N TYR A 1 3.84 -13.16 9.40
CA TYR A 1 2.43 -12.82 9.05
C TYR A 1 2.21 -13.11 7.57
N LYS A 2 1.64 -14.31 7.23
CA LYS A 2 1.45 -14.66 5.80
C LYS A 2 0.12 -14.14 5.27
N ASN A 3 -0.99 -14.44 5.94
CA ASN A 3 -2.32 -14.01 5.50
C ASN A 3 -2.81 -12.80 6.32
N TRP A 4 -3.52 -11.89 5.65
CA TRP A 4 -4.19 -10.77 6.26
C TRP A 4 -5.51 -10.46 5.55
N GLN A 5 -6.39 -9.73 6.22
CA GLN A 5 -7.69 -9.36 5.72
C GLN A 5 -7.97 -7.88 6.01
N VAL A 6 -8.74 -7.26 5.14
CA VAL A 6 -9.35 -5.95 5.34
C VAL A 6 -10.85 -6.06 5.11
N TRP A 7 -11.63 -5.43 5.97
CA TRP A 7 -13.08 -5.38 5.90
C TRP A 7 -13.54 -3.93 5.85
N ALA A 8 -14.38 -3.58 4.87
CA ALA A 8 -15.17 -2.37 4.91
C ALA A 8 -16.54 -2.68 5.49
N LEU A 9 -16.96 -1.89 6.46
CA LEU A 9 -18.22 -2.10 7.17
C LEU A 9 -19.08 -0.83 7.08
N ASP A 10 -20.37 -1.00 6.81
CA ASP A 10 -21.37 0.06 6.94
C ASP A 10 -22.00 0.05 8.32
N LEU A 11 -22.21 1.22 8.91
CA LEU A 11 -23.05 1.34 10.09
C LEU A 11 -24.50 1.53 9.66
N LYS A 12 -25.35 0.53 9.90
CA LYS A 12 -26.81 0.58 9.65
C LYS A 12 -27.55 0.56 10.97
N GLY A 13 -28.03 1.72 11.39
CA GLY A 13 -28.56 1.87 12.75
C GLY A 13 -27.45 1.65 13.77
N ASN A 14 -27.56 0.60 14.61
CA ASN A 14 -26.54 0.20 15.59
C ASN A 14 -25.77 -1.07 15.18
N GLU A 15 -25.89 -1.50 13.92
CA GLU A 15 -25.26 -2.72 13.43
C GLU A 15 -24.17 -2.40 12.40
N LEU A 16 -23.02 -3.09 12.52
CA LEU A 16 -21.97 -3.07 11.52
C LEU A 16 -22.24 -4.19 10.49
N VAL A 17 -22.45 -3.78 9.24
CA VAL A 17 -22.77 -4.67 8.14
C VAL A 17 -21.62 -4.70 7.15
N PRO A 18 -21.05 -5.87 6.79
CA PRO A 18 -19.99 -5.96 5.81
C PRO A 18 -20.43 -5.39 4.45
N ARG A 19 -19.62 -4.46 3.91
CA ARG A 19 -19.75 -3.95 2.56
C ARG A 19 -18.96 -4.82 1.59
N TRP A 20 -17.68 -5.04 1.91
CA TRP A 20 -16.79 -5.96 1.21
C TRP A 20 -15.69 -6.48 2.15
N LYS A 21 -15.03 -7.53 1.71
CA LYS A 21 -13.86 -8.14 2.35
C LYS A 21 -12.77 -8.36 1.31
N PHE A 22 -11.57 -7.95 1.61
CA PHE A 22 -10.35 -8.36 0.93
C PHE A 22 -9.62 -9.39 1.79
N ASP A 23 -9.29 -10.55 1.21
CA ASP A 23 -8.62 -11.64 1.92
C ASP A 23 -7.49 -12.17 1.05
N THR A 24 -6.25 -12.07 1.53
CA THR A 24 -5.08 -12.52 0.76
C THR A 24 -5.07 -14.02 0.47
N ALA A 25 -5.87 -14.81 1.17
CA ALA A 25 -6.06 -16.23 0.85
C ALA A 25 -6.77 -16.46 -0.50
N ASP A 26 -7.55 -15.47 -0.96
CA ASP A 26 -8.29 -15.51 -2.23
C ASP A 26 -7.47 -14.93 -3.39
N HIS A 27 -6.25 -14.46 -3.14
CA HIS A 27 -5.38 -13.77 -4.09
C HIS A 27 -4.05 -14.50 -4.34
N SER A 28 -3.25 -14.00 -5.26
CA SER A 28 -1.94 -14.57 -5.55
C SER A 28 -0.96 -14.40 -4.37
N SER A 29 0.06 -15.23 -4.32
CA SER A 29 1.06 -15.21 -3.23
C SER A 29 1.81 -13.88 -3.09
N LYS A 30 1.80 -13.02 -4.11
CA LYS A 30 2.40 -11.67 -4.05
C LYS A 30 1.80 -10.76 -2.97
N TRP A 31 0.57 -11.07 -2.50
CA TRP A 31 -0.11 -10.30 -1.46
C TRP A 31 0.26 -10.73 -0.04
N LEU A 32 0.92 -11.91 0.11
CA LEU A 32 1.27 -12.44 1.42
C LEU A 32 2.35 -11.60 2.10
N GLY A 33 2.12 -11.24 3.35
CA GLY A 33 3.09 -10.47 4.13
C GLY A 33 3.22 -8.99 3.76
N MET A 34 2.40 -8.47 2.84
CA MET A 34 2.46 -7.08 2.35
C MET A 34 1.73 -6.07 3.24
N CYS A 35 1.25 -6.49 4.40
CA CYS A 35 0.57 -5.64 5.38
C CYS A 35 1.52 -4.68 6.11
N SER A 36 0.97 -3.89 7.04
CA SER A 36 1.72 -2.92 7.84
C SER A 36 1.13 -2.81 9.25
N HIS A 37 1.83 -2.13 10.16
CA HIS A 37 1.30 -1.73 11.46
C HIS A 37 0.30 -0.58 11.37
N CYS A 38 0.20 0.08 10.24
CA CYS A 38 -0.75 1.15 10.00
C CYS A 38 -1.28 1.11 8.55
N PHE A 39 -2.43 1.74 8.35
CA PHE A 39 -2.98 1.96 7.00
C PHE A 39 -3.26 3.44 6.76
N ARG A 40 -3.48 3.82 5.51
CA ARG A 40 -3.95 5.14 5.10
C ARG A 40 -5.11 4.97 4.14
N VAL A 41 -5.96 6.00 4.12
CA VAL A 41 -7.11 6.10 3.24
C VAL A 41 -6.97 7.40 2.45
N ALA A 42 -7.01 7.30 1.14
CA ALA A 42 -6.88 8.45 0.24
C ALA A 42 -7.27 8.06 -1.19
N ASP A 43 -7.75 9.03 -1.97
CA ASP A 43 -7.99 8.90 -3.40
C ASP A 43 -6.65 8.79 -4.15
N LEU A 44 -6.18 7.55 -4.33
CA LEU A 44 -4.87 7.25 -4.89
C LEU A 44 -4.86 7.25 -6.42
N ASP A 45 -5.98 6.94 -7.06
CA ASP A 45 -6.10 6.83 -8.51
C ASP A 45 -6.80 8.03 -9.16
N GLY A 46 -7.42 8.91 -8.37
CA GLY A 46 -8.03 10.15 -8.82
C GLY A 46 -9.48 9.99 -9.30
N ASP A 47 -10.18 8.95 -8.86
CA ASP A 47 -11.57 8.69 -9.23
C ASP A 47 -12.59 9.39 -8.31
N GLY A 48 -12.12 10.02 -7.23
CA GLY A 48 -12.92 10.77 -6.25
C GLY A 48 -13.42 9.92 -5.09
N ARG A 49 -12.92 8.70 -4.95
CA ARG A 49 -13.17 7.82 -3.82
C ARG A 49 -11.86 7.46 -3.15
N ASP A 50 -11.91 7.04 -1.90
CA ASP A 50 -10.72 6.72 -1.16
C ASP A 50 -10.41 5.22 -1.21
N GLU A 51 -9.16 4.89 -1.55
CA GLU A 51 -8.56 3.56 -1.47
C GLU A 51 -7.96 3.32 -0.10
N ILE A 52 -7.74 2.05 0.21
CA ILE A 52 -7.02 1.63 1.41
C ILE A 52 -5.59 1.24 1.04
N LEU A 53 -4.62 2.04 1.52
CA LEU A 53 -3.20 1.70 1.46
C LEU A 53 -2.79 0.97 2.74
N TYR A 54 -2.33 -0.28 2.60
CA TYR A 54 -1.93 -1.13 3.73
C TYR A 54 -0.59 -1.80 3.48
N GLY A 55 0.48 -1.18 3.97
CA GLY A 55 1.85 -1.62 3.73
C GLY A 55 2.27 -1.44 2.27
N SER A 56 2.65 -2.55 1.65
CA SER A 56 3.05 -2.62 0.24
C SER A 56 1.88 -2.80 -0.73
N ALA A 57 0.64 -2.72 -0.26
CA ALA A 57 -0.56 -3.03 -1.01
C ALA A 57 -1.58 -1.90 -0.98
N ALA A 58 -2.30 -1.71 -2.06
CA ALA A 58 -3.47 -0.84 -2.13
C ALA A 58 -4.69 -1.62 -2.61
N ILE A 59 -5.80 -1.39 -1.92
CA ILE A 59 -7.11 -1.99 -2.19
C ILE A 59 -8.03 -0.86 -2.63
N ASP A 60 -8.72 -1.08 -3.72
CA ASP A 60 -9.68 -0.16 -4.31
C ASP A 60 -10.92 0.05 -3.39
N ASP A 61 -11.64 1.15 -3.56
CA ASP A 61 -12.84 1.54 -2.80
C ASP A 61 -13.93 0.46 -2.79
N ASN A 62 -13.96 -0.36 -3.82
CA ASN A 62 -14.91 -1.48 -4.00
C ASN A 62 -14.41 -2.81 -3.40
N GLY A 63 -13.20 -2.86 -2.85
CA GLY A 63 -12.58 -4.05 -2.28
C GLY A 63 -11.80 -4.92 -3.26
N SER A 64 -11.60 -4.47 -4.50
CA SER A 64 -10.75 -5.17 -5.46
C SER A 64 -9.26 -4.83 -5.30
N GLU A 65 -8.39 -5.62 -5.93
CA GLU A 65 -6.96 -5.31 -6.01
C GLU A 65 -6.75 -4.01 -6.80
N LEU A 66 -6.06 -3.02 -6.22
CA LEU A 66 -5.55 -1.89 -6.99
C LEU A 66 -4.11 -2.17 -7.44
N TRP A 67 -3.20 -2.37 -6.50
CA TRP A 67 -1.82 -2.79 -6.78
C TRP A 67 -1.12 -3.36 -5.53
N CYS A 68 -0.02 -4.08 -5.77
CA CYS A 68 0.89 -4.56 -4.75
C CYS A 68 2.33 -4.32 -5.20
N SER A 69 3.12 -3.56 -4.42
CA SER A 69 4.48 -3.19 -4.76
C SER A 69 5.52 -4.27 -4.45
N GLY A 70 5.17 -5.26 -3.64
CA GLY A 70 6.07 -6.36 -3.30
C GLY A 70 7.21 -6.01 -2.35
N ASN A 71 7.19 -4.84 -1.70
CA ASN A 71 8.29 -4.39 -0.82
C ASN A 71 8.29 -5.02 0.58
N GLY A 72 7.37 -5.95 0.86
CA GLY A 72 7.28 -6.61 2.14
C GLY A 72 6.45 -5.87 3.17
N HIS A 73 6.66 -6.21 4.44
CA HIS A 73 5.94 -5.63 5.57
C HIS A 73 6.35 -4.17 5.80
N GLY A 74 5.36 -3.28 5.90
CA GLY A 74 5.59 -1.86 6.11
C GLY A 74 5.48 -1.45 7.58
N ASP A 75 6.33 -0.51 8.01
CA ASP A 75 6.28 0.08 9.35
C ASP A 75 5.51 1.40 9.36
N ILE A 76 5.90 2.31 8.46
CA ILE A 76 5.39 3.68 8.40
C ILE A 76 4.88 3.96 7.00
N LEU A 77 3.70 4.60 6.94
CA LEU A 77 3.07 5.04 5.70
C LEU A 77 2.62 6.49 5.81
N HIS A 78 2.97 7.28 4.81
CA HIS A 78 2.44 8.62 4.62
C HIS A 78 1.94 8.79 3.19
N VAL A 79 0.77 9.41 3.05
CA VAL A 79 0.20 9.79 1.75
C VAL A 79 0.01 11.29 1.73
N GLY A 80 0.41 11.94 0.64
CA GLY A 80 0.27 13.38 0.50
C GLY A 80 0.88 13.94 -0.77
N LYS A 81 0.83 15.26 -0.91
CA LYS A 81 1.43 16.00 -2.01
C LYS A 81 2.83 16.47 -1.60
N PHE A 82 3.82 15.59 -1.68
CA PHE A 82 5.20 15.87 -1.25
C PHE A 82 6.04 16.52 -2.36
N ILE A 83 5.78 16.21 -3.62
CA ILE A 83 6.49 16.72 -4.77
C ILE A 83 5.57 17.72 -5.50
N LYS A 84 5.94 19.01 -5.45
CA LYS A 84 5.12 20.14 -5.89
C LYS A 84 4.61 20.00 -7.33
N ASP A 85 5.49 19.63 -8.25
CA ASP A 85 5.22 19.64 -9.70
C ASP A 85 4.83 18.25 -10.25
N ARG A 86 4.56 17.28 -9.36
CA ARG A 86 4.10 15.94 -9.73
C ARG A 86 2.59 15.84 -9.55
N SER A 87 1.88 15.31 -10.56
CA SER A 87 0.44 15.02 -10.46
C SER A 87 0.17 13.88 -9.46
N GLY A 88 -1.06 13.82 -8.93
CA GLY A 88 -1.50 12.81 -7.98
C GLY A 88 -0.89 12.94 -6.58
N LEU A 89 -1.25 12.02 -5.71
CA LEU A 89 -0.68 11.86 -4.38
C LEU A 89 0.61 11.03 -4.46
N GLN A 90 1.50 11.23 -3.49
CA GLN A 90 2.71 10.44 -3.34
C GLN A 90 2.66 9.66 -2.03
N ILE A 91 3.28 8.49 -2.02
CA ILE A 91 3.38 7.61 -0.87
C ILE A 91 4.84 7.57 -0.43
N VAL A 92 5.07 7.83 0.86
CA VAL A 92 6.35 7.63 1.52
C VAL A 92 6.17 6.53 2.55
N ALA A 93 6.95 5.46 2.41
CA ALA A 93 6.86 4.30 3.27
C ALA A 93 8.23 3.78 3.67
N SER A 94 8.34 3.20 4.85
CA SER A 94 9.46 2.36 5.26
C SER A 94 9.01 0.90 5.31
N PHE A 95 9.89 -0.01 4.92
CA PHE A 95 9.64 -1.44 4.91
C PHE A 95 10.73 -2.17 5.66
N GLU A 96 10.36 -3.26 6.35
CA GLU A 96 11.32 -4.20 6.91
C GLU A 96 11.95 -5.01 5.77
N GLU A 97 13.27 -5.14 5.74
CA GLU A 97 13.94 -6.10 4.87
C GLU A 97 13.59 -7.51 5.35
N SER A 98 12.70 -8.19 4.69
CA SER A 98 12.52 -9.62 4.89
C SER A 98 13.43 -10.39 3.93
N LYS A 99 14.46 -11.02 4.48
CA LYS A 99 15.38 -11.90 3.72
C LYS A 99 14.72 -13.21 3.24
N ASP A 100 13.45 -13.45 3.56
CA ASP A 100 12.79 -14.74 3.39
C ASP A 100 11.77 -14.80 2.24
N TYR A 101 11.71 -13.77 1.38
CA TYR A 101 10.83 -13.78 0.21
C TYR A 101 11.57 -14.21 -1.06
N GLU A 102 12.00 -15.49 -1.11
CA GLU A 102 12.39 -16.12 -2.37
C GLU A 102 11.14 -16.26 -3.26
N GLY A 103 11.11 -15.57 -4.40
CA GLY A 103 10.11 -15.74 -5.45
C GLY A 103 9.20 -14.53 -5.72
N GLN A 104 9.58 -13.32 -5.30
CA GLN A 104 8.87 -12.12 -5.72
C GLN A 104 9.15 -11.83 -7.20
N GLU A 105 8.09 -11.80 -7.99
CA GLU A 105 8.15 -11.26 -9.35
C GLU A 105 8.59 -9.79 -9.29
N GLU A 106 9.43 -9.42 -10.25
CA GLU A 106 10.05 -8.12 -10.38
C GLU A 106 9.01 -6.99 -10.28
N TYR A 107 9.30 -6.00 -9.43
CA TYR A 107 8.52 -4.80 -9.21
C TYR A 107 8.18 -4.10 -10.54
N SER A 108 6.90 -3.92 -10.83
CA SER A 108 6.46 -3.19 -12.01
C SER A 108 6.57 -1.68 -11.79
N GLU A 109 7.64 -1.06 -12.32
CA GLU A 109 7.78 0.40 -12.38
C GLU A 109 6.58 1.09 -13.04
N GLU A 110 5.86 0.39 -13.91
CA GLU A 110 4.72 0.92 -14.63
C GLU A 110 3.51 1.13 -13.71
N ALA A 111 3.25 0.20 -12.79
CA ALA A 111 2.19 0.35 -11.78
C ALA A 111 2.49 1.55 -10.85
N ALA A 112 3.75 1.69 -10.42
CA ALA A 112 4.21 2.81 -9.61
C ALA A 112 4.08 4.17 -10.30
N ARG A 113 4.29 4.23 -11.60
CA ARG A 113 4.14 5.47 -12.39
C ARG A 113 2.69 5.90 -12.52
N LYS A 114 1.75 4.97 -12.63
CA LYS A 114 0.30 5.26 -12.74
C LYS A 114 -0.27 5.82 -11.44
N THR A 115 0.20 5.35 -10.30
CA THR A 115 -0.31 5.72 -8.96
C THR A 115 0.48 6.82 -8.27
N GLY A 116 1.50 7.41 -8.92
CA GLY A 116 2.33 8.45 -8.30
C GLY A 116 3.21 7.94 -7.15
N LEU A 117 3.39 6.64 -7.03
CA LEU A 117 4.14 5.98 -5.98
C LEU A 117 5.60 6.43 -6.00
N VAL A 118 6.08 7.04 -4.91
CA VAL A 118 7.49 7.25 -4.63
C VAL A 118 7.85 6.35 -3.47
N ILE A 119 8.43 5.20 -3.79
CA ILE A 119 9.03 4.34 -2.77
C ILE A 119 10.41 4.89 -2.49
N SER A 120 10.62 5.48 -1.32
CA SER A 120 11.96 5.68 -0.81
C SER A 120 12.20 4.64 0.28
N HIS A 121 13.20 3.80 0.08
CA HIS A 121 13.80 3.11 1.20
C HIS A 121 14.36 4.20 2.13
N ALA A 122 13.79 4.35 3.32
CA ALA A 122 14.20 5.42 4.26
C ALA A 122 15.70 5.37 4.55
N TYR A 123 16.32 4.20 4.47
CA TYR A 123 17.75 4.00 4.61
C TYR A 123 18.57 4.65 3.48
N ASP A 124 18.13 4.58 2.24
CA ASP A 124 18.88 5.11 1.09
C ASP A 124 18.76 6.64 1.03
N LEU A 125 17.60 7.20 1.38
CA LEU A 125 17.39 8.64 1.43
C LEU A 125 18.20 9.29 2.58
N MET A 126 18.23 8.68 3.76
CA MET A 126 19.05 9.17 4.89
C MET A 126 20.54 9.12 4.57
N ASN A 127 21.02 8.03 3.98
CA ASN A 127 22.43 7.91 3.59
C ASN A 127 22.83 8.93 2.54
N ARG A 128 21.96 9.24 1.57
CA ARG A 128 22.22 10.29 0.56
C ARG A 128 22.17 11.71 1.13
N LEU A 129 21.36 11.95 2.16
CA LEU A 129 21.30 13.25 2.85
C LEU A 129 22.48 13.48 3.80
N LEU A 130 23.03 12.42 4.39
CA LEU A 130 24.18 12.49 5.30
C LEU A 130 25.55 12.53 4.57
N GLN A 131 25.57 12.26 3.26
CA GLN A 131 26.79 12.32 2.42
C GLN A 131 26.95 13.67 1.69
N LYS A 132 26.09 14.66 1.92
CA LYS A 132 26.19 16.05 1.46
C LYS A 132 26.58 16.97 2.60
#